data_14aefa8296d2ff7b4602adc231fcf773
#
_entry.id   14aefa8296d2ff7b4602adc231fcf773
#
_cell.length_a   1.000
_cell.length_b   1.000
_cell.length_c   1.000
_cell.angle_alpha   90.00
_cell.angle_beta   90.00
_cell.angle_gamma   90.00
#
_symmetry.space_group_name_H-M   'P 1'
#
loop_
_entity.id
_entity.type
_entity.pdbx_description
1 polymer ?
#
loop_
_entity_poly.entity_id
_entity_poly.type
_entity_poly.pdbx_seq_one_letter_code
_entity_poly.pdbx_strand_id
1 'polypeptide(L)'
;MKRVVVFPVSGYINRLQAVASASLLAQELGWQLFVAWEPQEVAAAPANALFSEEFCHEFVRTEAQIDELFSIRKDSIARYLTIDVPAGRITLAGHDHGEQIFMPELSASLQANSEIHTLAIAAGGHFGLTGSNLSMQQQEAFLRPARGAWYRNLQLNAEIEQRVFNERAARPSYLALHLRYTDRSHQVPSRRSISQALETLAARTKTRSLFIASDSAASRDEWAQRARVLGFEPWSVEHSVWDRSDPRSAHPALIDWRLLCGSEAMVYFSESSFAYEAAVASGGFDESIGLSPHKLSGIRAGAAKLFGAAISYPIRHGWFKSN
;
A
#
# COMPACT_ATOMS: atom_id res chain seq x y z
N MET A 1 25.19 15.20 5.06
CA MET A 1 23.84 15.34 4.46
C MET A 1 22.88 14.49 5.28
N LYS A 2 21.74 15.06 5.73
CA LYS A 2 20.75 14.35 6.55
C LYS A 2 19.78 13.59 5.68
N ARG A 3 19.33 12.38 6.13
CA ARG A 3 18.54 11.48 5.30
C ARG A 3 17.58 10.57 6.09
N VAL A 4 16.47 10.25 5.45
CA VAL A 4 15.53 9.21 5.89
C VAL A 4 15.73 8.00 4.99
N VAL A 5 15.95 6.83 5.57
CA VAL A 5 16.09 5.55 4.85
C VAL A 5 14.91 4.67 5.22
N VAL A 6 14.08 4.30 4.24
CA VAL A 6 12.96 3.39 4.46
C VAL A 6 13.28 2.00 3.91
N PHE A 7 12.99 0.98 4.72
CA PHE A 7 13.05 -0.44 4.37
C PHE A 7 11.61 -0.94 4.25
N PRO A 8 11.00 -0.84 3.07
CA PRO A 8 9.61 -1.20 2.90
C PRO A 8 9.47 -2.72 2.81
N VAL A 9 8.58 -3.30 3.62
CA VAL A 9 8.32 -4.74 3.69
C VAL A 9 6.88 -5.09 3.30
N SER A 10 6.57 -6.39 3.14
CA SER A 10 5.23 -6.88 2.78
C SER A 10 4.90 -6.69 1.28
N GLY A 11 3.61 -6.74 0.89
CA GLY A 11 3.16 -6.61 -0.51
C GLY A 11 3.39 -5.22 -1.10
N TYR A 12 3.32 -5.11 -2.44
CA TYR A 12 3.68 -3.88 -3.17
C TYR A 12 3.03 -2.61 -2.62
N ILE A 13 1.72 -2.61 -2.38
CA ILE A 13 1.03 -1.38 -1.94
C ILE A 13 1.34 -1.05 -0.48
N ASN A 14 1.54 -2.05 0.38
CA ASN A 14 2.01 -1.81 1.74
C ASN A 14 3.39 -1.14 1.74
N ARG A 15 4.27 -1.56 0.83
CA ARG A 15 5.57 -0.91 0.63
C ARG A 15 5.43 0.51 0.13
N LEU A 16 4.52 0.77 -0.83
CA LEU A 16 4.25 2.13 -1.29
C LEU A 16 3.69 3.02 -0.18
N GLN A 17 2.87 2.47 0.72
CA GLN A 17 2.42 3.18 1.93
C GLN A 17 3.61 3.61 2.80
N ALA A 18 4.56 2.70 3.04
CA ALA A 18 5.76 2.99 3.83
C ALA A 18 6.63 4.06 3.17
N VAL A 19 6.83 3.97 1.84
CA VAL A 19 7.62 4.94 1.08
C VAL A 19 6.93 6.31 1.07
N ALA A 20 5.62 6.38 0.87
CA ALA A 20 4.86 7.62 0.92
C ALA A 20 4.96 8.30 2.30
N SER A 21 4.80 7.53 3.39
CA SER A 21 4.95 8.06 4.75
C SER A 21 6.37 8.55 5.02
N ALA A 22 7.39 7.81 4.57
CA ALA A 22 8.79 8.21 4.71
C ALA A 22 9.13 9.46 3.87
N SER A 23 8.51 9.60 2.71
CA SER A 23 8.64 10.81 1.87
C SER A 23 8.08 12.03 2.57
N LEU A 24 6.89 11.92 3.19
CA LEU A 24 6.30 13.02 3.97
C LEU A 24 7.18 13.38 5.18
N LEU A 25 7.73 12.38 5.88
CA LEU A 25 8.66 12.62 6.98
C LEU A 25 9.94 13.32 6.50
N ALA A 26 10.52 12.85 5.41
CA ALA A 26 11.72 13.46 4.84
C ALA A 26 11.49 14.92 4.43
N GLN A 27 10.33 15.21 3.84
CA GLN A 27 9.89 16.56 3.49
C GLN A 27 9.72 17.44 4.73
N GLU A 28 9.06 16.95 5.78
CA GLU A 28 8.85 17.68 7.04
C GLU A 28 10.18 18.03 7.73
N LEU A 29 11.14 17.12 7.67
CA LEU A 29 12.47 17.33 8.25
C LEU A 29 13.42 18.13 7.35
N GLY A 30 13.09 18.34 6.08
CA GLY A 30 14.01 18.88 5.08
C GLY A 30 15.20 17.94 4.79
N TRP A 31 14.98 16.63 4.87
CA TRP A 31 15.97 15.58 4.69
C TRP A 31 15.78 14.85 3.37
N GLN A 32 16.82 14.20 2.88
CA GLN A 32 16.75 13.39 1.66
C GLN A 32 16.11 12.02 1.98
N LEU A 33 15.22 11.55 1.09
CA LEU A 33 14.66 10.20 1.16
C LEU A 33 15.56 9.18 0.43
N PHE A 34 15.78 8.02 1.06
CA PHE A 34 16.33 6.84 0.39
C PHE A 34 15.44 5.63 0.66
N VAL A 35 15.26 4.81 -0.37
CA VAL A 35 14.42 3.61 -0.34
C VAL A 35 15.29 2.38 -0.55
N ALA A 36 15.35 1.52 0.45
CA ALA A 36 15.99 0.22 0.40
C ALA A 36 14.98 -0.83 -0.13
N TRP A 37 14.77 -0.84 -1.45
CA TRP A 37 13.81 -1.74 -2.06
C TRP A 37 14.44 -3.07 -2.40
N GLU A 38 14.03 -4.12 -1.70
CA GLU A 38 14.49 -5.47 -1.98
C GLU A 38 13.36 -6.40 -2.35
N PRO A 39 13.56 -7.31 -3.33
CA PRO A 39 12.62 -8.38 -3.62
C PRO A 39 12.35 -9.26 -2.40
N GLN A 40 11.09 -9.60 -2.16
CA GLN A 40 10.65 -10.50 -1.10
C GLN A 40 9.64 -11.49 -1.68
N GLU A 41 9.39 -12.60 -1.00
CA GLU A 41 8.47 -13.67 -1.44
C GLU A 41 7.09 -13.14 -1.87
N VAL A 42 6.54 -12.16 -1.14
CA VAL A 42 5.22 -11.56 -1.43
C VAL A 42 5.26 -10.33 -2.34
N ALA A 43 6.45 -9.90 -2.75
CA ALA A 43 6.70 -8.78 -3.66
C ALA A 43 8.07 -8.97 -4.32
N ALA A 44 8.14 -9.93 -5.22
CA ALA A 44 9.39 -10.46 -5.77
C ALA A 44 10.06 -9.56 -6.82
N ALA A 45 9.36 -8.57 -7.37
CA ALA A 45 9.94 -7.71 -8.41
C ALA A 45 10.94 -6.68 -7.83
N PRO A 46 12.09 -6.50 -8.50
CA PRO A 46 13.04 -5.46 -8.14
C PRO A 46 12.50 -4.06 -8.49
N ALA A 47 13.08 -3.03 -7.89
CA ALA A 47 12.59 -1.65 -8.04
C ALA A 47 12.57 -1.16 -9.50
N ASN A 48 13.59 -1.48 -10.27
CA ASN A 48 13.69 -1.08 -11.68
C ASN A 48 12.65 -1.72 -12.61
N ALA A 49 12.03 -2.83 -12.18
CA ALA A 49 10.89 -3.40 -12.88
C ALA A 49 9.57 -2.65 -12.57
N LEU A 50 9.52 -1.87 -11.50
CA LEU A 50 8.29 -1.25 -11.00
C LEU A 50 8.24 0.26 -11.22
N PHE A 51 9.38 0.93 -11.07
CA PHE A 51 9.50 2.39 -11.06
C PHE A 51 10.27 2.90 -12.27
N SER A 52 10.11 4.18 -12.56
CA SER A 52 10.90 4.85 -13.60
C SER A 52 12.39 4.86 -13.27
N GLU A 53 13.21 5.07 -14.29
CA GLU A 53 14.66 5.19 -14.11
C GLU A 53 15.01 6.39 -13.22
N GLU A 54 14.28 7.50 -13.37
CA GLU A 54 14.48 8.72 -12.57
C GLU A 54 14.19 8.43 -11.09
N PHE A 55 13.06 7.77 -10.78
CA PHE A 55 12.72 7.39 -9.41
C PHE A 55 13.78 6.46 -8.81
N CYS A 56 14.20 5.46 -9.58
CA CYS A 56 15.23 4.53 -9.13
C CYS A 56 16.57 5.23 -8.88
N HIS A 57 16.98 6.10 -9.77
CA HIS A 57 18.23 6.84 -9.63
C HIS A 57 18.21 7.80 -8.42
N GLU A 58 17.11 8.48 -8.22
CA GLU A 58 16.99 9.49 -7.15
C GLU A 58 16.83 8.83 -5.77
N PHE A 59 15.93 7.87 -5.64
CA PHE A 59 15.51 7.38 -4.33
C PHE A 59 15.98 5.97 -3.98
N VAL A 60 16.09 5.05 -4.95
CA VAL A 60 16.35 3.65 -4.63
C VAL A 60 17.83 3.39 -4.38
N ARG A 61 18.12 2.67 -3.30
CA ARG A 61 19.47 2.20 -2.95
C ARG A 61 19.42 0.69 -2.71
N THR A 62 20.46 0.00 -3.14
CA THR A 62 20.66 -1.41 -2.79
C THR A 62 21.02 -1.54 -1.31
N GLU A 63 20.80 -2.71 -0.73
CA GLU A 63 21.20 -2.99 0.64
C GLU A 63 22.71 -2.73 0.85
N ALA A 64 23.55 -3.20 -0.07
CA ALA A 64 24.99 -2.97 0.00
C ALA A 64 25.37 -1.48 0.00
N GLN A 65 24.69 -0.67 -0.81
CA GLN A 65 24.91 0.79 -0.82
C GLN A 65 24.47 1.43 0.50
N ILE A 66 23.39 0.93 1.11
CA ILE A 66 22.92 1.43 2.39
C ILE A 66 23.87 1.01 3.51
N ASP A 67 24.30 -0.24 3.54
CA ASP A 67 25.26 -0.75 4.52
C ASP A 67 26.60 -0.01 4.43
N GLU A 68 27.13 0.21 3.22
CA GLU A 68 28.35 0.98 2.98
C GLU A 68 28.22 2.42 3.47
N LEU A 69 27.11 3.09 3.09
CA LEU A 69 26.92 4.52 3.41
C LEU A 69 26.61 4.77 4.89
N PHE A 70 25.97 3.84 5.57
CA PHE A 70 25.38 4.09 6.87
C PHE A 70 25.80 3.12 7.97
N SER A 71 26.50 2.06 7.66
CA SER A 71 26.87 0.97 8.62
C SER A 71 25.62 0.50 9.41
N ILE A 72 24.49 0.34 8.71
CA ILE A 72 23.24 -0.10 9.34
C ILE A 72 23.37 -1.59 9.64
N ARG A 73 23.30 -1.95 10.91
CA ARG A 73 23.18 -3.35 11.32
C ARG A 73 21.72 -3.78 11.23
N LYS A 74 21.47 -4.94 10.60
CA LYS A 74 20.12 -5.50 10.43
C LYS A 74 19.43 -5.81 11.77
N ASP A 75 20.21 -6.12 12.79
CA ASP A 75 19.78 -6.43 14.15
C ASP A 75 19.36 -5.23 15.00
N SER A 76 19.64 -3.99 14.56
CA SER A 76 19.25 -2.77 15.26
C SER A 76 17.88 -2.22 14.86
N ILE A 77 17.16 -2.86 13.95
CA ILE A 77 15.79 -2.49 13.59
C ILE A 77 14.83 -3.21 14.55
N ALA A 78 14.58 -2.61 15.70
CA ALA A 78 13.64 -3.15 16.67
C ALA A 78 12.18 -2.88 16.25
N ARG A 79 11.25 -3.70 16.78
CA ARG A 79 9.82 -3.68 16.49
C ARG A 79 9.08 -2.43 17.00
N TYR A 80 9.73 -1.53 17.71
CA TYR A 80 9.13 -0.37 18.36
C TYR A 80 10.00 0.85 18.10
N LEU A 81 9.42 2.03 18.32
CA LEU A 81 10.12 3.31 18.35
C LEU A 81 11.24 3.23 19.41
N THR A 82 12.32 2.58 19.07
CA THR A 82 13.50 2.58 19.89
C THR A 82 14.41 3.62 19.28
N ILE A 83 14.56 4.74 19.99
CA ILE A 83 15.60 5.69 19.68
C ILE A 83 16.89 5.05 20.19
N ASP A 84 17.43 4.14 19.39
CA ASP A 84 18.76 3.61 19.65
C ASP A 84 19.76 4.60 19.07
N VAL A 85 20.57 5.21 19.93
CA VAL A 85 21.54 6.22 19.57
C VAL A 85 22.96 5.68 19.72
N PRO A 86 23.45 4.86 18.79
CA PRO A 86 24.87 4.88 18.52
C PRO A 86 25.13 6.14 17.68
N ALA A 87 26.24 6.81 17.89
CA ALA A 87 26.60 8.07 17.24
C ALA A 87 26.13 8.15 15.79
N GLY A 88 25.16 9.02 15.53
CA GLY A 88 24.68 9.33 14.18
C GLY A 88 23.45 8.61 13.67
N ARG A 89 22.72 7.77 14.43
CA ARG A 89 21.57 7.03 13.95
C ARG A 89 20.40 7.04 14.94
N ILE A 90 19.18 7.29 14.43
CA ILE A 90 17.91 6.91 15.10
C ILE A 90 17.25 5.84 14.24
N THR A 91 16.87 4.74 14.84
CA THR A 91 16.07 3.70 14.19
C THR A 91 14.62 3.84 14.65
N LEU A 92 13.73 4.04 13.68
CA LEU A 92 12.29 4.04 13.88
C LEU A 92 11.76 2.76 13.26
N ALA A 93 11.07 1.94 14.03
CA ALA A 93 10.37 0.77 13.50
C ALA A 93 8.88 1.08 13.44
N GLY A 94 8.35 1.17 12.24
CA GLY A 94 6.90 1.25 11.99
C GLY A 94 6.37 -0.15 11.73
N HIS A 95 5.42 -0.59 12.54
CA HIS A 95 4.73 -1.85 12.35
C HIS A 95 3.27 -1.63 11.99
N ASP A 96 2.79 -2.50 11.09
CA ASP A 96 1.37 -2.75 10.80
C ASP A 96 0.39 -1.61 11.10
N HIS A 97 0.02 -0.88 10.06
CA HIS A 97 -1.16 0.00 10.00
C HIS A 97 -1.47 0.79 11.29
N GLY A 98 -0.87 1.92 11.44
CA GLY A 98 -1.29 2.89 12.45
C GLY A 98 -0.27 3.25 13.52
N GLU A 99 0.98 2.85 13.42
CA GLU A 99 2.03 3.41 14.26
C GLU A 99 2.29 4.88 13.91
N GLN A 100 2.70 5.64 14.91
CA GLN A 100 2.80 7.08 14.80
C GLN A 100 4.16 7.55 15.27
N ILE A 101 4.72 8.46 14.49
CA ILE A 101 5.89 9.22 14.90
C ILE A 101 5.41 10.54 15.50
N PHE A 102 5.64 10.73 16.79
CA PHE A 102 5.34 11.97 17.45
C PHE A 102 6.43 13.00 17.14
N MET A 103 6.14 13.93 16.25
CA MET A 103 7.10 14.88 15.69
C MET A 103 7.80 15.76 16.74
N PRO A 104 7.13 16.25 17.81
CA PRO A 104 7.82 17.00 18.88
C PRO A 104 8.91 16.21 19.58
N GLU A 105 8.67 14.91 19.88
CA GLU A 105 9.69 14.04 20.50
C GLU A 105 10.84 13.75 19.56
N LEU A 106 10.53 13.47 18.29
CA LEU A 106 11.54 13.26 17.27
C LEU A 106 12.40 14.52 17.09
N SER A 107 11.77 15.69 16.98
CA SER A 107 12.47 16.97 16.82
C SER A 107 13.35 17.29 18.02
N ALA A 108 12.86 17.08 19.24
CA ALA A 108 13.65 17.26 20.47
C ALA A 108 14.85 16.30 20.50
N SER A 109 14.65 15.04 20.11
CA SER A 109 15.74 14.04 20.04
C SER A 109 16.79 14.40 19.01
N LEU A 110 16.37 14.90 17.83
CA LEU A 110 17.29 15.36 16.79
C LEU A 110 18.04 16.63 17.17
N GLN A 111 17.42 17.52 17.94
CA GLN A 111 18.06 18.73 18.46
C GLN A 111 19.10 18.39 19.54
N ALA A 112 18.75 17.47 20.44
CA ALA A 112 19.65 17.00 21.51
C ALA A 112 20.87 16.23 20.95
N ASN A 113 20.74 15.65 19.76
CA ASN A 113 21.76 14.82 19.11
C ASN A 113 22.04 15.34 17.70
N SER A 114 22.72 16.49 17.60
CA SER A 114 23.00 17.16 16.30
C SER A 114 23.80 16.31 15.31
N GLU A 115 24.49 15.28 15.79
CA GLU A 115 25.28 14.34 14.99
C GLU A 115 24.45 13.27 14.28
N ILE A 116 23.14 13.21 14.57
CA ILE A 116 22.27 12.27 13.87
C ILE A 116 22.04 12.75 12.44
N HIS A 117 22.48 11.95 11.51
CA HIS A 117 22.37 12.22 10.08
C HIS A 117 21.44 11.25 9.34
N THR A 118 21.02 10.17 9.98
CA THR A 118 20.24 9.12 9.34
C THR A 118 19.10 8.64 10.25
N LEU A 119 17.88 8.65 9.72
CA LEU A 119 16.72 7.97 10.29
C LEU A 119 16.45 6.73 9.46
N ALA A 120 16.52 5.54 10.06
CA ALA A 120 16.21 4.27 9.42
C ALA A 120 14.83 3.78 9.87
N ILE A 121 13.95 3.46 8.94
CA ILE A 121 12.56 3.06 9.19
C ILE A 121 12.27 1.76 8.46
N ALA A 122 11.84 0.73 9.20
CA ALA A 122 11.27 -0.48 8.60
C ALA A 122 9.75 -0.45 8.75
N ALA A 123 9.01 -0.55 7.65
CA ALA A 123 7.55 -0.47 7.68
C ALA A 123 6.90 -1.36 6.63
N GLY A 124 5.81 -2.04 7.04
CA GLY A 124 4.94 -2.86 6.18
C GLY A 124 3.58 -2.21 5.90
N GLY A 125 3.47 -0.92 6.05
CA GLY A 125 2.27 -0.13 5.85
C GLY A 125 2.55 1.36 6.07
N HIS A 126 1.50 2.18 6.08
CA HIS A 126 1.65 3.58 6.41
C HIS A 126 1.94 3.78 7.90
N PHE A 127 2.71 4.78 8.22
CA PHE A 127 2.87 5.30 9.57
C PHE A 127 2.49 6.78 9.60
N GLY A 128 1.91 7.21 10.73
CA GLY A 128 1.45 8.57 10.90
C GLY A 128 2.56 9.50 11.39
N LEU A 129 2.44 10.77 11.03
CA LEU A 129 3.25 11.87 11.58
C LEU A 129 2.31 12.75 12.39
N THR A 130 2.53 12.91 13.66
CA THR A 130 1.64 13.69 14.51
C THR A 130 2.39 14.70 15.38
N GLY A 131 1.82 15.89 15.51
CA GLY A 131 2.26 16.91 16.46
C GLY A 131 1.27 17.10 17.61
N SER A 132 0.19 16.34 17.63
CA SER A 132 -0.90 16.47 18.61
C SER A 132 -1.47 15.11 18.99
N ASN A 133 -2.23 15.05 20.08
CA ASN A 133 -2.93 13.85 20.55
C ASN A 133 -4.18 13.53 19.69
N LEU A 134 -4.02 13.44 18.39
CA LEU A 134 -5.09 13.05 17.47
C LEU A 134 -5.33 11.55 17.57
N SER A 135 -6.58 11.12 17.47
CA SER A 135 -6.91 9.73 17.28
C SER A 135 -6.38 9.22 15.93
N MET A 136 -6.16 7.92 15.79
CA MET A 136 -5.70 7.32 14.52
C MET A 136 -6.59 7.72 13.33
N GLN A 137 -7.92 7.77 13.54
CA GLN A 137 -8.85 8.18 12.49
C GLN A 137 -8.67 9.65 12.07
N GLN A 138 -8.43 10.54 13.02
CA GLN A 138 -8.18 11.96 12.74
C GLN A 138 -6.85 12.15 12.01
N GLN A 139 -5.83 11.41 12.37
CA GLN A 139 -4.53 11.44 11.70
C GLN A 139 -4.60 10.88 10.29
N GLU A 140 -5.32 9.78 10.11
CA GLU A 140 -5.56 9.21 8.79
C GLU A 140 -6.28 10.22 7.89
N ALA A 141 -7.32 10.88 8.40
CA ALA A 141 -8.02 11.93 7.66
C ALA A 141 -7.09 13.11 7.28
N PHE A 142 -6.13 13.44 8.15
CA PHE A 142 -5.17 14.53 7.91
C PHE A 142 -4.09 14.14 6.89
N LEU A 143 -3.52 12.93 6.98
CA LEU A 143 -2.40 12.48 6.13
C LEU A 143 -2.85 11.91 4.78
N ARG A 144 -4.08 11.45 4.67
CA ARG A 144 -4.64 10.85 3.45
C ARG A 144 -4.50 11.73 2.20
N PRO A 145 -4.82 13.04 2.22
CA PRO A 145 -4.64 13.89 1.04
C PRO A 145 -3.20 13.99 0.56
N ALA A 146 -2.25 14.09 1.49
CA ALA A 146 -0.82 14.16 1.17
C ALA A 146 -0.31 12.83 0.57
N ARG A 147 -0.73 11.70 1.14
CA ARG A 147 -0.44 10.36 0.59
C ARG A 147 -1.04 10.19 -0.80
N GLY A 148 -2.31 10.59 -0.99
CA GLY A 148 -2.97 10.56 -2.30
C GLY A 148 -2.24 11.41 -3.35
N ALA A 149 -1.77 12.59 -2.98
CA ALA A 149 -0.95 13.43 -3.86
C ALA A 149 0.38 12.74 -4.22
N TRP A 150 1.04 12.13 -3.25
CA TRP A 150 2.27 11.38 -3.49
C TRP A 150 2.04 10.23 -4.49
N TYR A 151 0.98 9.43 -4.33
CA TYR A 151 0.65 8.35 -5.26
C TYR A 151 0.37 8.82 -6.68
N ARG A 152 -0.31 9.94 -6.85
CA ARG A 152 -0.56 10.52 -8.19
C ARG A 152 0.72 10.95 -8.89
N ASN A 153 1.72 11.40 -8.13
CA ASN A 153 3.02 11.82 -8.64
C ASN A 153 4.05 10.69 -8.74
N LEU A 154 3.74 9.51 -8.21
CA LEU A 154 4.62 8.36 -8.29
C LEU A 154 4.84 7.97 -9.76
N GLN A 155 6.09 7.87 -10.15
CA GLN A 155 6.50 7.48 -11.50
C GLN A 155 6.76 5.97 -11.54
N LEU A 156 5.85 5.23 -12.18
CA LEU A 156 6.04 3.81 -12.42
C LEU A 156 6.85 3.57 -13.71
N ASN A 157 7.24 2.32 -13.92
CA ASN A 157 7.91 1.87 -15.14
C ASN A 157 7.10 2.25 -16.39
N ALA A 158 7.79 2.64 -17.45
CA ALA A 158 7.16 3.14 -18.69
C ALA A 158 6.18 2.15 -19.32
N GLU A 159 6.44 0.84 -19.24
CA GLU A 159 5.53 -0.19 -19.78
C GLU A 159 4.21 -0.21 -18.99
N ILE A 160 4.27 -0.08 -17.67
CA ILE A 160 3.09 0.00 -16.79
C ILE A 160 2.28 1.24 -17.15
N GLU A 161 2.91 2.41 -17.17
CA GLU A 161 2.22 3.69 -17.44
C GLU A 161 1.64 3.73 -18.86
N GLN A 162 2.36 3.20 -19.86
CA GLN A 162 1.86 3.13 -21.24
C GLN A 162 0.63 2.22 -21.35
N ARG A 163 0.64 1.08 -20.67
CA ARG A 163 -0.51 0.18 -20.64
C ARG A 163 -1.72 0.83 -19.97
N VAL A 164 -1.52 1.47 -18.82
CA VAL A 164 -2.57 2.22 -18.11
C VAL A 164 -3.13 3.34 -18.99
N PHE A 165 -2.27 4.09 -19.65
CA PHE A 165 -2.68 5.15 -20.58
C PHE A 165 -3.57 4.61 -21.71
N ASN A 166 -3.19 3.52 -22.34
CA ASN A 166 -3.97 2.90 -23.43
C ASN A 166 -5.36 2.44 -22.96
N GLU A 167 -5.43 1.78 -21.79
CA GLU A 167 -6.71 1.32 -21.23
C GLU A 167 -7.63 2.50 -20.88
N ARG A 168 -7.08 3.56 -20.30
CA ARG A 168 -7.83 4.78 -19.95
C ARG A 168 -8.27 5.58 -21.18
N ALA A 169 -7.45 5.64 -22.21
CA ALA A 169 -7.81 6.30 -23.47
C ALA A 169 -9.01 5.64 -24.14
N ALA A 170 -9.10 4.30 -24.06
CA ALA A 170 -10.25 3.56 -24.54
C ALA A 170 -11.50 3.72 -23.68
N ARG A 171 -11.35 4.10 -22.38
CA ARG A 171 -12.44 4.19 -21.40
C ARG A 171 -12.21 5.38 -20.48
N PRO A 172 -12.51 6.60 -20.92
CA PRO A 172 -12.13 7.82 -20.19
C PRO A 172 -12.88 8.01 -18.86
N SER A 173 -14.02 7.33 -18.69
CA SER A 173 -14.86 7.42 -17.49
C SER A 173 -15.36 6.03 -17.11
N TYR A 174 -15.08 5.61 -15.87
CA TYR A 174 -15.49 4.28 -15.37
C TYR A 174 -15.55 4.25 -13.84
N LEU A 175 -16.39 3.36 -13.34
CA LEU A 175 -16.39 2.89 -11.95
C LEU A 175 -15.42 1.72 -11.79
N ALA A 176 -15.03 1.42 -10.56
CA ALA A 176 -14.21 0.26 -10.29
C ALA A 176 -14.79 -0.65 -9.20
N LEU A 177 -14.48 -1.93 -9.31
CA LEU A 177 -14.76 -2.95 -8.30
C LEU A 177 -13.45 -3.69 -8.01
N HIS A 178 -13.01 -3.65 -6.76
CA HIS A 178 -11.88 -4.45 -6.31
C HIS A 178 -12.35 -5.64 -5.47
N LEU A 179 -11.86 -6.83 -5.82
CA LEU A 179 -12.20 -8.10 -5.20
C LEU A 179 -10.93 -8.79 -4.68
N ARG A 180 -10.97 -9.25 -3.42
CA ARG A 180 -9.87 -10.00 -2.81
C ARG A 180 -10.39 -11.29 -2.19
N TYR A 181 -10.13 -12.40 -2.86
CA TYR A 181 -10.69 -13.71 -2.52
C TYR A 181 -9.66 -14.75 -2.10
N THR A 182 -8.39 -14.61 -2.50
CA THR A 182 -7.40 -15.69 -2.32
C THR A 182 -7.00 -15.89 -0.86
N ASP A 183 -6.45 -14.86 -0.22
CA ASP A 183 -5.91 -14.93 1.14
C ASP A 183 -6.89 -14.42 2.22
N ARG A 184 -8.04 -13.83 1.80
CA ARG A 184 -9.04 -13.22 2.69
C ARG A 184 -10.47 -13.64 2.37
N SER A 185 -10.67 -14.85 1.88
CA SER A 185 -12.00 -15.37 1.50
C SER A 185 -13.04 -15.28 2.62
N HIS A 186 -12.64 -15.36 3.88
CA HIS A 186 -13.52 -15.23 5.06
C HIS A 186 -13.92 -13.77 5.38
N GLN A 187 -13.29 -12.79 4.73
CA GLN A 187 -13.56 -11.35 4.91
C GLN A 187 -14.34 -10.75 3.73
N VAL A 188 -14.80 -11.57 2.80
CA VAL A 188 -15.52 -11.10 1.62
C VAL A 188 -16.93 -10.60 1.99
N PRO A 189 -17.31 -9.38 1.60
CA PRO A 189 -18.68 -8.89 1.74
C PRO A 189 -19.67 -9.75 0.95
N SER A 190 -20.94 -9.70 1.35
CA SER A 190 -21.97 -10.48 0.64
C SER A 190 -22.12 -9.98 -0.80
N ARG A 191 -22.45 -10.90 -1.72
CA ARG A 191 -22.76 -10.56 -3.11
C ARG A 191 -23.85 -9.49 -3.22
N ARG A 192 -24.84 -9.54 -2.33
CA ARG A 192 -25.91 -8.55 -2.24
C ARG A 192 -25.36 -7.16 -1.88
N SER A 193 -24.49 -7.07 -0.88
CA SER A 193 -23.90 -5.80 -0.45
C SER A 193 -23.06 -5.18 -1.58
N ILE A 194 -22.28 -5.98 -2.30
CA ILE A 194 -21.48 -5.52 -3.43
C ILE A 194 -22.39 -5.01 -4.56
N SER A 195 -23.44 -5.77 -4.92
CA SER A 195 -24.40 -5.35 -5.96
C SER A 195 -25.09 -4.04 -5.61
N GLN A 196 -25.59 -3.90 -4.36
CA GLN A 196 -26.22 -2.67 -3.90
C GLN A 196 -25.28 -1.46 -3.91
N ALA A 197 -24.02 -1.67 -3.54
CA ALA A 197 -23.01 -0.63 -3.60
C ALA A 197 -22.72 -0.18 -5.05
N LEU A 198 -22.59 -1.11 -5.99
CA LEU A 198 -22.42 -0.81 -7.41
C LEU A 198 -23.61 -0.02 -7.97
N GLU A 199 -24.86 -0.47 -7.70
CA GLU A 199 -26.06 0.25 -8.12
C GLU A 199 -26.12 1.68 -7.52
N THR A 200 -25.71 1.81 -6.25
CA THR A 200 -25.64 3.13 -5.59
C THR A 200 -24.65 4.05 -6.28
N LEU A 201 -23.44 3.56 -6.61
CA LEU A 201 -22.44 4.34 -7.34
C LEU A 201 -22.94 4.72 -8.74
N ALA A 202 -23.49 3.77 -9.49
CA ALA A 202 -24.00 4.02 -10.83
C ALA A 202 -25.15 5.03 -10.85
N ALA A 203 -26.00 5.05 -9.81
CA ALA A 203 -27.05 6.05 -9.70
C ALA A 203 -26.52 7.48 -9.48
N ARG A 204 -25.39 7.60 -8.74
CA ARG A 204 -24.74 8.90 -8.46
C ARG A 204 -23.96 9.41 -9.66
N THR A 205 -23.14 8.58 -10.29
CA THR A 205 -22.20 8.97 -11.36
C THR A 205 -22.81 8.87 -12.76
N LYS A 206 -23.90 8.09 -12.93
CA LYS A 206 -24.50 7.73 -14.23
C LYS A 206 -23.57 6.90 -15.13
N THR A 207 -22.43 6.46 -14.63
CA THR A 207 -21.41 5.68 -15.35
C THR A 207 -21.76 4.19 -15.30
N ARG A 208 -21.67 3.50 -16.42
CA ARG A 208 -21.94 2.06 -16.55
C ARG A 208 -20.71 1.22 -16.93
N SER A 209 -19.65 1.84 -17.41
CA SER A 209 -18.37 1.21 -17.59
C SER A 209 -17.80 0.80 -16.23
N LEU A 210 -17.44 -0.48 -16.04
CA LEU A 210 -17.00 -1.02 -14.76
C LEU A 210 -15.69 -1.78 -14.91
N PHE A 211 -14.61 -1.23 -14.38
CA PHE A 211 -13.34 -1.94 -14.24
C PHE A 211 -13.39 -2.92 -13.07
N ILE A 212 -12.98 -4.17 -13.31
CA ILE A 212 -12.94 -5.20 -12.26
C ILE A 212 -11.50 -5.65 -12.06
N ALA A 213 -10.93 -5.34 -10.90
CA ALA A 213 -9.65 -5.85 -10.43
C ALA A 213 -9.88 -6.97 -9.40
N SER A 214 -9.19 -8.09 -9.55
CA SER A 214 -9.30 -9.23 -8.62
C SER A 214 -7.99 -10.00 -8.54
N ASP A 215 -7.75 -10.63 -7.41
CA ASP A 215 -6.66 -11.59 -7.21
C ASP A 215 -7.06 -13.03 -7.63
N SER A 216 -8.22 -13.21 -8.26
CA SER A 216 -8.76 -14.49 -8.71
C SER A 216 -9.48 -14.33 -10.06
N ALA A 217 -9.03 -15.07 -11.08
CA ALA A 217 -9.67 -15.09 -12.39
C ALA A 217 -11.14 -15.52 -12.30
N ALA A 218 -11.42 -16.59 -11.55
CA ALA A 218 -12.79 -17.10 -11.39
C ALA A 218 -13.72 -16.07 -10.75
N SER A 219 -13.25 -15.35 -9.75
CA SER A 219 -14.03 -14.30 -9.09
C SER A 219 -14.26 -13.10 -10.00
N ARG A 220 -13.26 -12.71 -10.77
CA ARG A 220 -13.36 -11.66 -11.79
C ARG A 220 -14.44 -12.00 -12.81
N ASP A 221 -14.41 -13.22 -13.35
CA ASP A 221 -15.34 -13.66 -14.39
C ASP A 221 -16.77 -13.80 -13.84
N GLU A 222 -16.94 -14.34 -12.62
CA GLU A 222 -18.23 -14.35 -11.93
C GLU A 222 -18.83 -12.95 -11.81
N TRP A 223 -18.01 -11.98 -11.35
CA TRP A 223 -18.48 -10.62 -11.16
C TRP A 223 -18.69 -9.87 -12.47
N ALA A 224 -17.95 -10.19 -13.53
CA ALA A 224 -18.23 -9.65 -14.87
C ALA A 224 -19.62 -10.10 -15.37
N GLN A 225 -20.00 -11.36 -15.16
CA GLN A 225 -21.33 -11.83 -15.50
C GLN A 225 -22.43 -11.15 -14.66
N ARG A 226 -22.23 -11.03 -13.35
CA ARG A 226 -23.19 -10.34 -12.45
C ARG A 226 -23.34 -8.87 -12.80
N ALA A 227 -22.25 -8.19 -13.10
CA ALA A 227 -22.26 -6.78 -13.49
C ALA A 227 -23.07 -6.55 -14.77
N ARG A 228 -22.97 -7.44 -15.77
CA ARG A 228 -23.82 -7.36 -16.97
C ARG A 228 -25.31 -7.47 -16.65
N VAL A 229 -25.69 -8.38 -15.74
CA VAL A 229 -27.08 -8.51 -15.29
C VAL A 229 -27.58 -7.23 -14.59
N LEU A 230 -26.68 -6.51 -13.91
CA LEU A 230 -26.96 -5.21 -13.29
C LEU A 230 -26.89 -4.03 -14.27
N GLY A 231 -26.69 -4.28 -15.57
CA GLY A 231 -26.64 -3.26 -16.62
C GLY A 231 -25.32 -2.49 -16.69
N PHE A 232 -24.22 -3.08 -16.20
CA PHE A 232 -22.88 -2.54 -16.40
C PHE A 232 -22.19 -3.13 -17.63
N GLU A 233 -21.19 -2.43 -18.10
CA GLU A 233 -20.23 -2.86 -19.15
C GLU A 233 -18.90 -3.21 -18.47
N PRO A 234 -18.75 -4.46 -17.97
CA PRO A 234 -17.57 -4.85 -17.23
C PRO A 234 -16.37 -5.10 -18.14
N TRP A 235 -15.20 -4.71 -17.68
CA TRP A 235 -13.93 -4.96 -18.31
C TRP A 235 -12.82 -5.17 -17.26
N SER A 236 -11.71 -5.75 -17.67
CA SER A 236 -10.56 -6.04 -16.83
C SER A 236 -9.30 -6.14 -17.68
N VAL A 237 -8.14 -6.03 -17.06
CA VAL A 237 -6.86 -6.34 -17.71
C VAL A 237 -6.60 -7.85 -17.62
N GLU A 238 -6.05 -8.43 -18.68
CA GLU A 238 -5.63 -9.83 -18.65
C GLU A 238 -4.34 -9.98 -17.85
N HIS A 239 -4.33 -10.99 -16.97
CA HIS A 239 -3.18 -11.39 -16.20
C HIS A 239 -2.67 -12.73 -16.69
N SER A 240 -1.42 -12.80 -17.09
CA SER A 240 -0.74 -14.05 -17.44
C SER A 240 -0.18 -14.80 -16.22
N VAL A 241 0.04 -14.09 -15.12
CA VAL A 241 0.62 -14.62 -13.89
C VAL A 241 -0.15 -14.10 -12.68
N TRP A 242 -0.53 -15.02 -11.80
CA TRP A 242 -1.30 -14.74 -10.58
C TRP A 242 -0.51 -14.97 -9.30
N ASP A 243 0.59 -15.69 -9.39
CA ASP A 243 1.45 -16.00 -8.24
C ASP A 243 2.27 -14.77 -7.85
N ARG A 244 2.09 -14.31 -6.63
CA ARG A 244 2.79 -13.13 -6.09
C ARG A 244 4.29 -13.33 -5.87
N SER A 245 4.72 -14.58 -5.76
CA SER A 245 6.15 -14.91 -5.67
C SER A 245 6.86 -14.83 -7.03
N ASP A 246 6.11 -14.78 -8.13
CA ASP A 246 6.65 -14.56 -9.46
C ASP A 246 6.80 -13.05 -9.71
N PRO A 247 8.01 -12.55 -9.99
CA PRO A 247 8.22 -11.12 -10.28
C PRO A 247 7.35 -10.57 -11.41
N ARG A 248 6.98 -11.42 -12.38
CA ARG A 248 6.13 -11.05 -13.52
C ARG A 248 4.70 -10.68 -13.14
N SER A 249 4.23 -11.09 -11.94
CA SER A 249 2.91 -10.72 -11.42
C SER A 249 2.81 -9.24 -11.02
N ALA A 250 3.93 -8.57 -10.87
CA ALA A 250 4.00 -7.20 -10.38
C ALA A 250 3.41 -6.18 -11.38
N HIS A 251 3.74 -6.30 -12.67
CA HIS A 251 3.23 -5.39 -13.71
C HIS A 251 1.69 -5.43 -13.77
N PRO A 252 1.02 -6.59 -13.94
CA PRO A 252 -0.43 -6.67 -13.93
C PRO A 252 -1.04 -6.08 -12.64
N ALA A 253 -0.45 -6.37 -11.48
CA ALA A 253 -0.95 -5.84 -10.21
C ALA A 253 -0.85 -4.31 -10.12
N LEU A 254 0.25 -3.71 -10.58
CA LEU A 254 0.41 -2.26 -10.59
C LEU A 254 -0.44 -1.57 -11.68
N ILE A 255 -0.66 -2.22 -12.82
CA ILE A 255 -1.61 -1.75 -13.83
C ILE A 255 -3.02 -1.71 -13.23
N ASP A 256 -3.47 -2.81 -12.58
CA ASP A 256 -4.77 -2.85 -11.91
C ASP A 256 -4.87 -1.74 -10.86
N TRP A 257 -3.83 -1.56 -10.05
CA TRP A 257 -3.82 -0.53 -9.02
C TRP A 257 -3.93 0.88 -9.62
N ARG A 258 -3.18 1.18 -10.67
CA ARG A 258 -3.25 2.48 -11.38
C ARG A 258 -4.63 2.71 -12.04
N LEU A 259 -5.24 1.66 -12.57
CA LEU A 259 -6.60 1.76 -13.13
C LEU A 259 -7.62 1.99 -12.01
N LEU A 260 -7.50 1.34 -10.85
CA LEU A 260 -8.31 1.67 -9.69
C LEU A 260 -8.14 3.14 -9.27
N CYS A 261 -6.90 3.65 -9.23
CA CYS A 261 -6.61 5.06 -8.94
C CYS A 261 -7.25 6.03 -9.96
N GLY A 262 -7.47 5.58 -11.19
CA GLY A 262 -8.05 6.39 -12.27
C GLY A 262 -9.58 6.37 -12.37
N SER A 263 -10.26 5.58 -11.53
CA SER A 263 -11.73 5.48 -11.53
C SER A 263 -12.40 6.70 -10.92
N GLU A 264 -13.64 7.02 -11.34
CA GLU A 264 -14.45 8.09 -10.73
C GLU A 264 -14.77 7.77 -9.27
N ALA A 265 -15.12 6.52 -9.00
CA ALA A 265 -15.38 5.98 -7.66
C ALA A 265 -15.28 4.46 -7.72
N MET A 266 -15.15 3.82 -6.56
CA MET A 266 -15.02 2.37 -6.51
C MET A 266 -15.81 1.73 -5.37
N VAL A 267 -16.15 0.45 -5.57
CA VAL A 267 -16.54 -0.46 -4.50
C VAL A 267 -15.35 -1.32 -4.14
N TYR A 268 -14.99 -1.35 -2.87
CA TYR A 268 -13.80 -2.10 -2.43
C TYR A 268 -13.99 -2.70 -1.03
N PHE A 269 -13.15 -3.67 -0.68
CA PHE A 269 -13.11 -4.22 0.66
C PHE A 269 -12.24 -3.34 1.55
N SER A 270 -12.84 -2.79 2.60
CA SER A 270 -12.20 -1.82 3.50
C SER A 270 -10.89 -2.34 4.14
N GLU A 271 -10.80 -3.67 4.34
CA GLU A 271 -9.62 -4.34 4.89
C GLU A 271 -8.49 -4.56 3.85
N SER A 272 -8.69 -4.13 2.61
CA SER A 272 -7.68 -4.25 1.56
C SER A 272 -6.89 -2.97 1.39
N SER A 273 -5.65 -2.95 1.87
CA SER A 273 -4.73 -1.82 1.64
C SER A 273 -4.55 -1.50 0.15
N PHE A 274 -4.57 -2.51 -0.71
CA PHE A 274 -4.46 -2.35 -2.15
C PHE A 274 -5.55 -1.42 -2.71
N ALA A 275 -6.80 -1.69 -2.37
CA ALA A 275 -7.92 -0.90 -2.88
C ALA A 275 -8.15 0.40 -2.07
N TYR A 276 -7.90 0.37 -0.77
CA TYR A 276 -7.99 1.56 0.06
C TYR A 276 -7.05 2.67 -0.45
N GLU A 277 -5.78 2.34 -0.68
CA GLU A 277 -4.82 3.33 -1.17
C GLU A 277 -5.08 3.74 -2.63
N ALA A 278 -5.68 2.87 -3.44
CA ALA A 278 -6.16 3.25 -4.76
C ALA A 278 -7.29 4.28 -4.66
N ALA A 279 -8.24 4.11 -3.74
CA ALA A 279 -9.29 5.09 -3.47
C ALA A 279 -8.71 6.42 -2.98
N VAL A 280 -7.72 6.37 -2.08
CA VAL A 280 -6.98 7.57 -1.62
C VAL A 280 -6.31 8.30 -2.79
N ALA A 281 -5.71 7.56 -3.71
CA ALA A 281 -5.02 8.11 -4.88
C ALA A 281 -5.98 8.69 -5.93
N SER A 282 -7.19 8.13 -6.07
CA SER A 282 -8.15 8.54 -7.10
C SER A 282 -8.67 9.97 -6.93
N GLY A 283 -8.64 10.50 -5.70
CA GLY A 283 -9.30 11.76 -5.35
C GLY A 283 -10.81 11.61 -5.14
N GLY A 284 -11.40 10.47 -5.52
CA GLY A 284 -12.80 10.11 -5.29
C GLY A 284 -13.01 9.24 -4.04
N PHE A 285 -12.19 9.43 -3.02
CA PHE A 285 -12.27 8.61 -1.81
C PHE A 285 -13.63 8.70 -1.12
N ASP A 286 -14.16 9.89 -0.96
CA ASP A 286 -15.42 10.15 -0.26
C ASP A 286 -16.64 9.69 -1.10
N GLU A 287 -16.47 9.54 -2.40
CA GLU A 287 -17.48 9.02 -3.33
C GLU A 287 -17.48 7.47 -3.37
N SER A 288 -16.38 6.85 -2.97
CA SER A 288 -16.18 5.41 -3.01
C SER A 288 -16.87 4.71 -1.84
N ILE A 289 -17.20 3.43 -2.02
CA ILE A 289 -17.88 2.63 -0.99
C ILE A 289 -16.96 1.52 -0.53
N GLY A 290 -16.41 1.69 0.68
CA GLY A 290 -15.69 0.64 1.40
C GLY A 290 -16.66 -0.33 2.08
N LEU A 291 -16.59 -1.60 1.73
CA LEU A 291 -17.41 -2.64 2.33
C LEU A 291 -16.60 -3.40 3.39
N SER A 292 -17.12 -3.44 4.61
CA SER A 292 -16.56 -4.27 5.67
C SER A 292 -17.06 -5.72 5.56
N PRO A 293 -16.27 -6.70 6.01
CA PRO A 293 -16.72 -8.08 6.06
C PRO A 293 -17.96 -8.20 6.93
N HIS A 294 -18.87 -9.11 6.57
CA HIS A 294 -19.97 -9.46 7.46
C HIS A 294 -19.42 -9.97 8.79
N LYS A 295 -19.72 -9.28 9.90
CA LYS A 295 -19.50 -9.82 11.22
C LYS A 295 -20.38 -11.08 11.34
N LEU A 296 -19.80 -12.26 11.16
CA LEU A 296 -20.45 -13.50 11.51
C LEU A 296 -20.79 -13.41 12.99
N SER A 297 -22.06 -13.50 13.32
CA SER A 297 -22.57 -13.47 14.71
C SER A 297 -21.74 -14.40 15.58
N GLY A 298 -21.32 -13.92 16.74
CA GLY A 298 -20.31 -14.36 17.72
C GLY A 298 -19.85 -15.82 17.83
N ILE A 299 -20.63 -16.82 17.37
CA ILE A 299 -20.26 -18.25 17.49
C ILE A 299 -19.29 -18.70 16.39
N ARG A 300 -19.34 -18.12 15.19
CA ARG A 300 -18.40 -18.45 14.10
C ARG A 300 -17.11 -17.62 14.10
N ALA A 301 -17.10 -16.47 14.77
CA ALA A 301 -15.89 -15.65 14.93
C ALA A 301 -14.83 -16.31 15.83
N GLY A 302 -15.24 -17.13 16.81
CA GLY A 302 -14.34 -17.92 17.66
C GLY A 302 -13.59 -19.01 16.88
N ALA A 303 -14.30 -19.71 15.98
CA ALA A 303 -13.68 -20.75 15.15
C ALA A 303 -12.73 -20.18 14.09
N ALA A 304 -13.10 -19.06 13.44
CA ALA A 304 -12.23 -18.38 12.47
C ALA A 304 -10.96 -17.79 13.11
N LYS A 305 -11.02 -17.33 14.35
CA LYS A 305 -9.83 -16.90 15.12
C LYS A 305 -8.89 -18.06 15.45
N LEU A 306 -9.44 -19.25 15.73
CA LEU A 306 -8.64 -20.44 16.01
C LEU A 306 -7.93 -21.00 14.76
N PHE A 307 -8.54 -20.88 13.59
CA PHE A 307 -7.92 -21.28 12.31
C PHE A 307 -7.08 -20.18 11.66
N GLY A 308 -7.40 -18.90 11.88
CA GLY A 308 -6.64 -17.76 11.35
C GLY A 308 -5.33 -17.48 12.09
N ALA A 309 -5.19 -17.91 13.35
CA ALA A 309 -3.94 -17.80 14.11
C ALA A 309 -2.82 -18.74 13.62
N ALA A 310 -3.14 -19.69 12.74
CA ALA A 310 -2.16 -20.62 12.16
C ALA A 310 -1.52 -20.10 10.85
N ILE A 311 -2.01 -18.98 10.30
CA ILE A 311 -1.40 -18.32 9.14
C ILE A 311 -0.92 -16.91 9.56
N SER A 312 -0.21 -16.82 10.66
CA SER A 312 0.80 -15.80 10.80
C SER A 312 1.93 -16.22 9.86
N TYR A 313 2.02 -15.56 8.70
CA TYR A 313 3.21 -15.67 7.86
C TYR A 313 4.42 -15.50 8.76
N PRO A 314 5.30 -16.48 8.88
CA PRO A 314 6.59 -16.21 9.44
C PRO A 314 7.17 -15.16 8.48
N ILE A 315 7.26 -13.93 8.93
CA ILE A 315 8.22 -13.00 8.36
C ILE A 315 9.50 -13.79 8.42
N ARG A 316 9.95 -14.36 7.30
CA ARG A 316 11.24 -15.00 7.22
C ARG A 316 12.22 -13.87 7.38
N HIS A 317 12.60 -13.67 8.64
CA HIS A 317 13.58 -12.72 9.12
C HIS A 317 14.98 -13.00 8.51
N GLY A 318 15.10 -12.92 7.20
CA GLY A 318 16.41 -12.82 6.59
C GLY A 318 17.13 -11.56 7.10
N TRP A 319 16.35 -10.49 7.35
CA TRP A 319 16.83 -9.21 7.84
C TRP A 319 17.04 -9.15 9.35
N PHE A 320 16.48 -10.09 10.13
CA PHE A 320 16.41 -10.05 11.59
C PHE A 320 16.89 -11.35 12.25
N LYS A 321 17.75 -12.13 11.60
CA LYS A 321 18.43 -13.22 12.31
C LYS A 321 19.49 -12.61 13.21
N SER A 322 19.19 -12.59 14.51
CA SER A 322 20.22 -12.52 15.55
C SER A 322 21.15 -13.72 15.44
N ASN A 323 22.45 -13.52 15.33
CA ASN A 323 23.45 -14.48 15.75
C ASN A 323 23.54 -14.46 17.27
#